data_feefabe4fd60b957cd163fc8da156636
#
_entry.id   feefabe4fd60b957cd163fc8da156636
#
_cell.length_a   1.000
_cell.length_b   1.000
_cell.length_c   1.000
_cell.angle_alpha   90.00
_cell.angle_beta   90.00
_cell.angle_gamma   90.00
#
_symmetry.space_group_name_H-M   'P 1'
#
loop_
_entity.id
_entity.type
_entity.pdbx_description
1 polymer ?
#
loop_
_entity_poly.entity_id
_entity_poly.type
_entity_poly.pdbx_seq_one_letter_code
_entity_poly.pdbx_strand_id
1 'polypeptide(L)'
;MHSSRLAKSAIAPASVALYSIPSLVLAMYRATAATHYSKDIAGNMLIYNDCTRLSDRVRSFLISQAHKDQTSSTPPPLRASTRLKLDGDIKAIEGFGKRAYGKEMESQRTIVRDLLDGAQGFANCTVPPFAAECDNAISMTVDRIKEVQRQWKGILSHSALLQSLGSLLSTALNKVIVDVEDMSDIAEEESKRLRHFCDELAKLSGLFVADERAGEAKDMTSIYTPNWFKFQYLSEILESSLADIKYFWTEGELKLEMKAEEVVDLIKALFAESEHRRKAISEIRRTSIGR
;
A
#
# COMPACT_ATOMS: atom_id res chain seq x y z
N MET A 1 45.47 -45.78 23.65
CA MET A 1 44.17 -45.19 24.04
C MET A 1 44.15 -43.65 24.11
N HIS A 2 45.26 -42.90 24.12
CA HIS A 2 45.32 -41.43 24.18
C HIS A 2 45.05 -40.74 22.82
N SER A 3 45.43 -41.35 21.72
CA SER A 3 45.28 -40.73 20.37
C SER A 3 43.84 -40.59 19.90
N SER A 4 42.92 -41.44 20.28
CA SER A 4 41.51 -41.37 19.86
C SER A 4 40.69 -40.30 20.62
N ARG A 5 41.13 -39.87 21.82
CA ARG A 5 40.48 -38.77 22.55
C ARG A 5 40.88 -37.39 22.00
N LEU A 6 42.11 -37.23 21.54
CA LEU A 6 42.57 -35.97 20.91
C LEU A 6 41.91 -35.71 19.57
N ALA A 7 41.72 -36.74 18.76
CA ALA A 7 41.00 -36.64 17.47
C ALA A 7 39.54 -36.26 17.66
N LYS A 8 38.83 -36.80 18.69
CA LYS A 8 37.45 -36.43 18.98
C LYS A 8 37.30 -34.96 19.49
N SER A 9 38.31 -34.44 20.22
CA SER A 9 38.26 -33.04 20.72
C SER A 9 38.57 -32.01 19.64
N ALA A 10 39.32 -32.36 18.58
CA ALA A 10 39.61 -31.48 17.44
C ALA A 10 38.48 -31.36 16.42
N ILE A 11 37.69 -32.41 16.27
CA ILE A 11 36.54 -32.43 15.34
C ILE A 11 35.36 -31.58 15.87
N ALA A 12 35.18 -31.50 17.21
CA ALA A 12 34.06 -30.78 17.79
C ALA A 12 34.12 -29.23 17.52
N PRO A 13 35.26 -28.53 17.66
CA PRO A 13 35.32 -27.11 17.33
C PRO A 13 35.19 -26.82 15.85
N ALA A 14 35.70 -27.67 14.97
CA ALA A 14 35.54 -27.53 13.52
C ALA A 14 34.08 -27.70 13.06
N SER A 15 33.35 -28.66 13.63
CA SER A 15 31.92 -28.83 13.35
C SER A 15 31.09 -27.65 13.83
N VAL A 16 31.36 -27.12 15.03
CA VAL A 16 30.68 -25.92 15.56
C VAL A 16 30.93 -24.71 14.69
N ALA A 17 32.17 -24.51 14.19
CA ALA A 17 32.49 -23.44 13.26
C ALA A 17 31.70 -23.54 11.94
N LEU A 18 31.54 -24.74 11.38
CA LEU A 18 30.74 -24.98 10.17
C LEU A 18 29.26 -24.63 10.36
N TYR A 19 28.67 -24.91 11.53
CA TYR A 19 27.28 -24.55 11.84
C TYR A 19 27.04 -23.05 11.99
N SER A 20 28.07 -22.22 12.20
CA SER A 20 27.95 -20.77 12.28
C SER A 20 28.02 -20.06 10.91
N ILE A 21 28.46 -20.74 9.85
CA ILE A 21 28.60 -20.16 8.50
C ILE A 21 27.28 -19.60 7.96
N PRO A 22 26.12 -20.27 8.03
CA PRO A 22 24.86 -19.73 7.54
C PRO A 22 24.47 -18.42 8.21
N SER A 23 24.62 -18.32 9.53
CA SER A 23 24.39 -17.08 10.28
C SER A 23 25.30 -15.94 9.83
N LEU A 24 26.58 -16.24 9.58
CA LEU A 24 27.54 -15.25 9.08
C LEU A 24 27.18 -14.78 7.68
N VAL A 25 26.81 -15.67 6.77
CA VAL A 25 26.39 -15.32 5.39
C VAL A 25 25.15 -14.42 5.44
N LEU A 26 24.15 -14.73 6.25
CA LEU A 26 22.95 -13.90 6.40
C LEU A 26 23.27 -12.52 7.02
N ALA A 27 24.23 -12.46 7.95
CA ALA A 27 24.70 -11.19 8.50
C ALA A 27 25.46 -10.36 7.46
N MET A 28 26.31 -10.98 6.65
CA MET A 28 27.04 -10.33 5.55
C MET A 28 26.07 -9.77 4.51
N TYR A 29 25.04 -10.53 4.13
CA TYR A 29 24.00 -10.02 3.22
C TYR A 29 23.39 -8.73 3.76
N ARG A 30 22.94 -8.72 5.03
CA ARG A 30 22.36 -7.50 5.65
C ARG A 30 23.32 -6.31 5.67
N ALA A 31 24.62 -6.57 5.84
CA ALA A 31 25.62 -5.51 5.87
C ALA A 31 25.91 -4.92 4.48
N THR A 32 25.77 -5.70 3.42
CA THR A 32 26.22 -5.31 2.06
C THR A 32 25.06 -4.98 1.11
N ALA A 33 23.85 -5.50 1.34
CA ALA A 33 22.73 -5.37 0.41
C ALA A 33 22.37 -3.91 0.09
N ALA A 34 22.37 -3.01 1.07
CA ALA A 34 22.06 -1.60 0.86
C ALA A 34 23.07 -0.93 -0.10
N THR A 35 24.36 -1.27 0.02
CA THR A 35 25.40 -0.76 -0.86
C THR A 35 25.31 -1.40 -2.25
N HIS A 36 25.02 -2.70 -2.30
CA HIS A 36 24.85 -3.44 -3.55
C HIS A 36 23.76 -2.85 -4.42
N TYR A 37 22.58 -2.61 -3.84
CA TYR A 37 21.41 -2.09 -4.54
C TYR A 37 21.31 -0.54 -4.54
N SER A 38 22.35 0.17 -4.10
CA SER A 38 22.32 1.64 -3.95
C SER A 38 22.07 2.40 -5.25
N LYS A 39 22.37 1.80 -6.41
CA LYS A 39 22.20 2.41 -7.74
C LYS A 39 20.92 1.95 -8.44
N ASP A 40 20.20 0.98 -7.88
CA ASP A 40 18.98 0.45 -8.48
C ASP A 40 17.78 1.30 -8.10
N ILE A 41 16.97 1.68 -9.07
CA ILE A 41 15.78 2.50 -8.87
C ILE A 41 14.81 1.84 -7.87
N ALA A 42 14.69 0.52 -7.93
CA ALA A 42 13.84 -0.27 -7.03
C ALA A 42 14.65 -0.99 -5.93
N GLY A 43 15.82 -0.46 -5.54
CA GLY A 43 16.77 -1.13 -4.66
C GLY A 43 16.17 -1.61 -3.34
N ASN A 44 15.33 -0.81 -2.70
CA ASN A 44 14.64 -1.20 -1.46
C ASN A 44 13.64 -2.35 -1.67
N MET A 45 12.98 -2.41 -2.82
CA MET A 45 12.05 -3.50 -3.15
C MET A 45 12.81 -4.80 -3.52
N LEU A 46 13.97 -4.68 -4.15
CA LEU A 46 14.88 -5.81 -4.38
C LEU A 46 15.35 -6.40 -3.04
N ILE A 47 15.79 -5.58 -2.10
CA ILE A 47 16.16 -6.01 -0.74
C ILE A 47 15.00 -6.73 -0.06
N TYR A 48 13.78 -6.17 -0.12
CA TYR A 48 12.59 -6.79 0.46
C TYR A 48 12.30 -8.16 -0.15
N ASN A 49 12.31 -8.25 -1.48
CA ASN A 49 12.06 -9.50 -2.21
C ASN A 49 13.10 -10.57 -1.89
N ASP A 50 14.38 -10.21 -1.89
CA ASP A 50 15.47 -11.12 -1.56
C ASP A 50 15.38 -11.61 -0.12
N CYS A 51 15.11 -10.71 0.84
CA CYS A 51 14.92 -11.08 2.24
C CYS A 51 13.77 -12.09 2.41
N THR A 52 12.65 -11.87 1.72
CA THR A 52 11.51 -12.77 1.74
C THR A 52 11.89 -14.14 1.18
N ARG A 53 12.51 -14.17 0.00
CA ARG A 53 12.94 -15.42 -0.66
C ARG A 53 13.99 -16.18 0.15
N LEU A 54 14.95 -15.46 0.75
CA LEU A 54 15.95 -16.07 1.63
C LEU A 54 15.30 -16.69 2.87
N SER A 55 14.41 -15.96 3.54
CA SER A 55 13.69 -16.47 4.72
C SER A 55 12.90 -17.73 4.40
N ASP A 56 12.16 -17.76 3.29
CA ASP A 56 11.37 -18.90 2.87
C ASP A 56 12.24 -20.11 2.52
N ARG A 57 13.36 -19.90 1.82
CA ARG A 57 14.30 -20.98 1.48
C ARG A 57 14.97 -21.57 2.72
N VAL A 58 15.39 -20.70 3.66
CA VAL A 58 16.01 -21.18 4.91
C VAL A 58 14.99 -21.95 5.75
N ARG A 59 13.73 -21.50 5.86
CA ARG A 59 12.66 -22.24 6.53
C ARG A 59 12.39 -23.58 5.88
N SER A 60 12.26 -23.63 4.57
CA SER A 60 12.03 -24.88 3.81
C SER A 60 13.19 -25.85 4.01
N PHE A 61 14.42 -25.37 4.03
CA PHE A 61 15.60 -26.17 4.32
C PHE A 61 15.55 -26.75 5.73
N LEU A 62 15.25 -25.95 6.75
CA LEU A 62 15.15 -26.40 8.14
C LEU A 62 14.06 -27.46 8.33
N ILE A 63 12.91 -27.30 7.68
CA ILE A 63 11.82 -28.28 7.70
C ILE A 63 12.30 -29.60 7.07
N SER A 64 12.94 -29.54 5.89
CA SER A 64 13.45 -30.73 5.22
C SER A 64 14.53 -31.46 6.02
N GLN A 65 15.39 -30.72 6.73
CA GLN A 65 16.39 -31.31 7.64
C GLN A 65 15.73 -31.96 8.86
N ALA A 66 14.71 -31.34 9.45
CA ALA A 66 13.99 -31.91 10.58
C ALA A 66 13.33 -33.24 10.22
N HIS A 67 12.82 -33.42 9.00
CA HIS A 67 12.29 -34.68 8.51
C HIS A 67 13.38 -35.73 8.31
N LYS A 68 14.53 -35.38 7.76
CA LYS A 68 15.67 -36.35 7.60
C LYS A 68 16.26 -36.76 8.93
N ASP A 69 16.26 -35.84 9.91
CA ASP A 69 16.81 -36.11 11.24
C ASP A 69 15.95 -37.05 12.10
N GLN A 70 14.65 -37.16 11.82
CA GLN A 70 13.80 -38.16 12.47
C GLN A 70 14.20 -39.59 12.09
N THR A 71 14.93 -39.74 10.98
CA THR A 71 15.37 -41.06 10.45
C THR A 71 16.86 -41.35 10.74
N SER A 72 17.62 -40.42 11.38
CA SER A 72 19.05 -40.59 11.60
C SER A 72 19.46 -40.50 13.08
N SER A 73 20.49 -41.29 13.47
CA SER A 73 20.99 -41.49 14.84
C SER A 73 21.92 -40.41 15.42
N THR A 74 21.83 -39.14 14.98
CA THR A 74 22.71 -38.05 15.44
C THR A 74 22.25 -37.38 16.75
N PRO A 75 23.14 -36.95 17.67
CA PRO A 75 22.77 -36.51 19.01
C PRO A 75 21.93 -35.20 19.07
N PRO A 76 20.88 -35.16 19.94
CA PRO A 76 19.90 -34.07 20.00
C PRO A 76 20.40 -32.64 20.34
N PRO A 77 21.40 -32.41 21.21
CA PRO A 77 21.69 -31.07 21.73
C PRO A 77 22.31 -30.09 20.71
N LEU A 78 23.05 -30.59 19.71
CA LEU A 78 23.65 -29.72 18.69
C LEU A 78 22.60 -29.15 17.70
N ARG A 79 21.51 -29.89 17.48
CA ARG A 79 20.41 -29.54 16.57
C ARG A 79 19.56 -28.39 17.10
N ALA A 80 19.20 -28.43 18.38
CA ALA A 80 18.40 -27.39 19.01
C ALA A 80 19.13 -26.01 19.03
N SER A 81 20.43 -26.02 19.29
CA SER A 81 21.28 -24.82 19.28
C SER A 81 21.36 -24.18 17.87
N THR A 82 21.54 -24.98 16.82
CA THR A 82 21.63 -24.49 15.44
C THR A 82 20.29 -23.95 14.94
N ARG A 83 19.16 -24.63 15.25
CA ARG A 83 17.83 -24.20 14.88
C ARG A 83 17.43 -22.87 15.54
N LEU A 84 17.68 -22.74 16.85
CA LEU A 84 17.42 -21.48 17.58
C LEU A 84 18.24 -20.32 17.03
N LYS A 85 19.46 -20.56 16.62
CA LYS A 85 20.35 -19.54 16.04
C LYS A 85 19.86 -19.05 14.68
N LEU A 86 19.42 -19.96 13.80
CA LEU A 86 18.87 -19.62 12.47
C LEU A 86 17.49 -18.96 12.58
N ASP A 87 16.66 -19.31 13.54
CA ASP A 87 15.37 -18.64 13.78
C ASP A 87 15.56 -17.14 14.10
N GLY A 88 16.60 -16.79 14.88
CA GLY A 88 16.99 -15.41 15.14
C GLY A 88 17.46 -14.68 13.88
N ASP A 89 18.27 -15.34 13.05
CA ASP A 89 18.77 -14.78 11.80
C ASP A 89 17.65 -14.59 10.76
N ILE A 90 16.71 -15.53 10.67
CA ILE A 90 15.52 -15.40 9.81
C ILE A 90 14.71 -14.16 10.21
N LYS A 91 14.40 -14.00 11.50
CA LYS A 91 13.70 -12.81 12.01
C LYS A 91 14.46 -11.51 11.71
N ALA A 92 15.79 -11.54 11.82
CA ALA A 92 16.62 -10.37 11.52
C ALA A 92 16.62 -10.02 10.02
N ILE A 93 16.67 -11.00 9.12
CA ILE A 93 16.54 -10.82 7.66
C ILE A 93 15.15 -10.27 7.30
N GLU A 94 14.09 -10.87 7.82
CA GLU A 94 12.72 -10.39 7.59
C GLU A 94 12.51 -8.96 8.08
N GLY A 95 13.01 -8.65 9.27
CA GLY A 95 12.96 -7.30 9.82
C GLY A 95 13.75 -6.29 8.97
N PHE A 96 14.89 -6.71 8.41
CA PHE A 96 15.66 -5.88 7.49
C PHE A 96 14.91 -5.61 6.18
N GLY A 97 14.34 -6.64 5.55
CA GLY A 97 13.53 -6.50 4.36
C GLY A 97 12.27 -5.64 4.57
N LYS A 98 11.55 -5.86 5.68
CA LYS A 98 10.37 -5.03 6.04
C LYS A 98 10.71 -3.56 6.23
N ARG A 99 11.88 -3.23 6.80
CA ARG A 99 12.33 -1.83 6.92
C ARG A 99 12.64 -1.22 5.55
N ALA A 100 13.30 -1.96 4.65
CA ALA A 100 13.54 -1.49 3.29
C ALA A 100 12.23 -1.21 2.54
N TYR A 101 11.27 -2.14 2.61
CA TYR A 101 9.93 -1.96 2.06
C TYR A 101 9.22 -0.73 2.63
N GLY A 102 9.20 -0.59 3.97
CA GLY A 102 8.55 0.54 4.63
C GLY A 102 9.17 1.88 4.25
N LYS A 103 10.52 1.95 4.14
CA LYS A 103 11.24 3.14 3.68
C LYS A 103 10.82 3.53 2.26
N GLU A 104 10.76 2.55 1.35
CA GLU A 104 10.34 2.81 -0.03
C GLU A 104 8.90 3.28 -0.10
N MET A 105 7.99 2.58 0.58
CA MET A 105 6.57 2.94 0.60
C MET A 105 6.35 4.36 1.13
N GLU A 106 7.04 4.76 2.19
CA GLU A 106 6.90 6.13 2.72
C GLU A 106 7.49 7.16 1.77
N SER A 107 8.62 6.88 1.14
CA SER A 107 9.18 7.74 0.09
C SER A 107 8.19 7.96 -1.05
N GLN A 108 7.55 6.90 -1.55
CA GLN A 108 6.58 7.00 -2.64
C GLN A 108 5.30 7.73 -2.20
N ARG A 109 4.81 7.51 -0.98
CA ARG A 109 3.65 8.25 -0.44
C ARG A 109 3.95 9.75 -0.32
N THR A 110 5.15 10.10 0.11
CA THR A 110 5.59 11.50 0.18
C THR A 110 5.59 12.11 -1.21
N ILE A 111 6.18 11.45 -2.21
CA ILE A 111 6.16 11.93 -3.60
C ILE A 111 4.73 12.15 -4.10
N VAL A 112 3.82 11.21 -3.84
CA VAL A 112 2.41 11.34 -4.26
C VAL A 112 1.73 12.53 -3.59
N ARG A 113 1.97 12.76 -2.30
CA ARG A 113 1.44 13.94 -1.60
C ARG A 113 2.01 15.24 -2.16
N ASP A 114 3.33 15.31 -2.32
CA ASP A 114 4.03 16.50 -2.84
C ASP A 114 3.54 16.87 -4.26
N LEU A 115 3.28 15.87 -5.11
CA LEU A 115 2.71 16.11 -6.44
C LEU A 115 1.31 16.72 -6.37
N LEU A 116 0.45 16.21 -5.49
CA LEU A 116 -0.91 16.71 -5.29
C LEU A 116 -0.94 18.05 -4.55
N ASP A 117 0.03 18.34 -3.68
CA ASP A 117 0.17 19.65 -3.06
C ASP A 117 0.40 20.76 -4.11
N GLY A 118 0.91 20.41 -5.29
CA GLY A 118 0.97 21.33 -6.44
C GLY A 118 -0.39 21.83 -6.94
N ALA A 119 -1.49 21.12 -6.63
CA ALA A 119 -2.85 21.58 -6.93
C ALA A 119 -3.39 22.60 -5.93
N GLN A 120 -2.68 22.91 -4.84
CA GLN A 120 -3.04 23.91 -3.82
C GLN A 120 -4.48 23.73 -3.28
N GLY A 121 -4.90 22.49 -3.04
CA GLY A 121 -6.24 22.17 -2.58
C GLY A 121 -7.33 22.38 -3.63
N PHE A 122 -6.97 22.41 -4.91
CA PHE A 122 -7.84 22.65 -6.08
C PHE A 122 -8.54 24.01 -6.09
N ALA A 123 -8.10 24.96 -5.28
CA ALA A 123 -8.63 26.33 -5.28
C ALA A 123 -8.43 26.97 -6.67
N ASN A 124 -9.49 27.61 -7.19
CA ASN A 124 -9.49 28.25 -8.50
C ASN A 124 -9.09 27.31 -9.68
N CYS A 125 -9.43 26.04 -9.61
CA CYS A 125 -9.04 25.02 -10.60
C CYS A 125 -9.55 25.28 -12.03
N THR A 126 -10.40 26.29 -12.22
CA THR A 126 -10.91 26.77 -13.54
C THR A 126 -10.17 27.99 -14.07
N VAL A 127 -9.33 28.65 -13.26
CA VAL A 127 -8.70 29.94 -13.60
C VAL A 127 -7.21 29.74 -13.87
N PRO A 128 -6.66 30.23 -15.03
CA PRO A 128 -5.21 30.22 -15.25
C PRO A 128 -4.47 31.15 -14.24
N PRO A 129 -3.29 30.80 -13.75
CA PRO A 129 -2.51 29.58 -14.08
C PRO A 129 -2.91 28.34 -13.28
N PHE A 130 -3.72 28.45 -12.23
CA PHE A 130 -4.06 27.37 -11.30
C PHE A 130 -4.69 26.15 -11.98
N ALA A 131 -5.50 26.39 -13.03
CA ALA A 131 -6.08 25.29 -13.81
C ALA A 131 -5.01 24.33 -14.36
N ALA A 132 -3.92 24.89 -14.91
CA ALA A 132 -2.82 24.07 -15.44
C ALA A 132 -2.02 23.38 -14.33
N GLU A 133 -1.90 24.03 -13.18
CA GLU A 133 -1.22 23.43 -12.01
C GLU A 133 -2.00 22.22 -11.48
N CYS A 134 -3.33 22.32 -11.39
CA CYS A 134 -4.19 21.20 -11.02
C CYS A 134 -4.11 20.04 -12.03
N ASP A 135 -4.17 20.32 -13.34
CA ASP A 135 -4.02 19.31 -14.39
C ASP A 135 -2.67 18.59 -14.28
N ASN A 136 -1.60 19.34 -14.10
CA ASN A 136 -0.27 18.78 -13.96
C ASN A 136 -0.15 17.91 -12.70
N ALA A 137 -0.68 18.36 -11.56
CA ALA A 137 -0.64 17.61 -10.31
C ALA A 137 -1.33 16.24 -10.44
N ILE A 138 -2.51 16.21 -11.04
CA ILE A 138 -3.25 14.96 -11.29
C ILE A 138 -2.51 14.07 -12.29
N SER A 139 -2.11 14.60 -13.45
CA SER A 139 -1.41 13.84 -14.48
C SER A 139 -0.10 13.24 -13.95
N MET A 140 0.72 14.03 -13.27
CA MET A 140 1.98 13.57 -12.70
C MET A 140 1.77 12.51 -11.61
N THR A 141 0.69 12.61 -10.82
CA THR A 141 0.34 11.59 -9.82
C THR A 141 -0.05 10.28 -10.46
N VAL A 142 -0.89 10.31 -11.50
CA VAL A 142 -1.29 9.13 -12.28
C VAL A 142 -0.06 8.48 -12.92
N ASP A 143 0.80 9.26 -13.56
CA ASP A 143 2.01 8.78 -14.21
C ASP A 143 3.00 8.19 -13.20
N ARG A 144 3.13 8.81 -12.02
CA ARG A 144 3.98 8.28 -10.95
C ARG A 144 3.54 6.91 -10.47
N ILE A 145 2.25 6.71 -10.22
CA ILE A 145 1.73 5.41 -9.77
C ILE A 145 1.93 4.34 -10.87
N LYS A 146 1.69 4.69 -12.14
CA LYS A 146 1.95 3.79 -13.27
C LYS A 146 3.44 3.47 -13.42
N GLU A 147 4.32 4.43 -13.18
CA GLU A 147 5.78 4.22 -13.24
C GLU A 147 6.23 3.27 -12.12
N VAL A 148 5.75 3.48 -10.89
CA VAL A 148 6.01 2.58 -9.76
C VAL A 148 5.55 1.16 -10.08
N GLN A 149 4.37 0.99 -10.67
CA GLN A 149 3.88 -0.32 -11.12
C GLN A 149 4.84 -0.99 -12.10
N ARG A 150 5.34 -0.25 -13.10
CA ARG A 150 6.32 -0.78 -14.07
C ARG A 150 7.64 -1.18 -13.41
N GLN A 151 8.14 -0.35 -12.48
CA GLN A 151 9.41 -0.61 -11.77
C GLN A 151 9.33 -1.83 -10.84
N TRP A 152 8.19 -2.04 -10.17
CA TRP A 152 8.05 -3.12 -9.18
C TRP A 152 7.47 -4.41 -9.77
N LYS A 153 6.88 -4.35 -10.97
CA LYS A 153 6.41 -5.52 -11.70
C LYS A 153 7.60 -6.46 -12.00
N GLY A 154 7.49 -7.72 -11.55
CA GLY A 154 8.55 -8.71 -11.69
C GLY A 154 9.54 -8.77 -10.52
N ILE A 155 9.56 -7.75 -9.63
CA ILE A 155 10.31 -7.77 -8.37
C ILE A 155 9.40 -8.32 -7.27
N LEU A 156 8.25 -7.70 -7.06
CA LEU A 156 7.29 -8.11 -6.05
C LEU A 156 6.41 -9.27 -6.54
N SER A 157 5.91 -10.07 -5.61
CA SER A 157 4.81 -10.98 -5.91
C SER A 157 3.57 -10.18 -6.33
N HIS A 158 2.66 -10.79 -7.10
CA HIS A 158 1.48 -10.10 -7.61
C HIS A 158 0.65 -9.46 -6.48
N SER A 159 0.37 -10.21 -5.41
CA SER A 159 -0.39 -9.68 -4.26
C SER A 159 0.33 -8.56 -3.53
N ALA A 160 1.66 -8.65 -3.34
CA ALA A 160 2.45 -7.59 -2.72
C ALA A 160 2.48 -6.32 -3.59
N LEU A 161 2.55 -6.48 -4.92
CA LEU A 161 2.48 -5.37 -5.87
C LEU A 161 1.12 -4.66 -5.75
N LEU A 162 0.00 -5.40 -5.84
CA LEU A 162 -1.34 -4.81 -5.73
C LEU A 162 -1.56 -4.13 -4.37
N GLN A 163 -1.11 -4.73 -3.27
CA GLN A 163 -1.19 -4.12 -1.95
C GLN A 163 -0.38 -2.81 -1.87
N SER A 164 0.80 -2.78 -2.46
CA SER A 164 1.65 -1.58 -2.50
C SER A 164 1.00 -0.47 -3.34
N LEU A 165 0.53 -0.81 -4.54
CA LEU A 165 -0.15 0.14 -5.43
C LEU A 165 -1.45 0.65 -4.82
N GLY A 166 -2.25 -0.21 -4.19
CA GLY A 166 -3.48 0.18 -3.49
C GLY A 166 -3.21 1.16 -2.35
N SER A 167 -2.11 0.96 -1.61
CA SER A 167 -1.69 1.91 -0.58
C SER A 167 -1.28 3.28 -1.16
N LEU A 168 -0.63 3.33 -2.31
CA LEU A 168 -0.28 4.59 -3.00
C LEU A 168 -1.53 5.27 -3.56
N LEU A 169 -2.39 4.52 -4.22
CA LEU A 169 -3.67 5.02 -4.71
C LEU A 169 -4.51 5.56 -3.55
N SER A 170 -4.64 4.81 -2.45
CA SER A 170 -5.35 5.27 -1.25
C SER A 170 -4.78 6.58 -0.70
N THR A 171 -3.46 6.79 -0.78
CA THR A 171 -2.82 8.06 -0.37
C THR A 171 -3.26 9.20 -1.29
N ALA A 172 -3.27 9.00 -2.60
CA ALA A 172 -3.72 9.99 -3.57
C ALA A 172 -5.21 10.34 -3.39
N LEU A 173 -6.06 9.31 -3.32
CA LEU A 173 -7.51 9.49 -3.14
C LEU A 173 -7.83 10.21 -1.82
N ASN A 174 -7.13 9.86 -0.74
CA ASN A 174 -7.33 10.51 0.56
C ASN A 174 -6.98 12.01 0.51
N LYS A 175 -5.89 12.35 -0.17
CA LYS A 175 -5.51 13.77 -0.34
C LYS A 175 -6.57 14.53 -1.11
N VAL A 176 -7.07 14.00 -2.23
CA VAL A 176 -8.15 14.63 -3.02
C VAL A 176 -9.45 14.74 -2.22
N ILE A 177 -9.83 13.68 -1.49
CA ILE A 177 -11.03 13.70 -0.65
C ILE A 177 -10.95 14.84 0.36
N VAL A 178 -9.84 14.93 1.10
CA VAL A 178 -9.65 15.97 2.13
C VAL A 178 -9.64 17.37 1.50
N ASP A 179 -8.92 17.56 0.41
CA ASP A 179 -8.83 18.86 -0.26
C ASP A 179 -10.20 19.36 -0.76
N VAL A 180 -11.05 18.45 -1.29
CA VAL A 180 -12.40 18.79 -1.75
C VAL A 180 -13.35 19.01 -0.56
N GLU A 181 -13.26 18.19 0.50
CA GLU A 181 -14.07 18.35 1.72
C GLU A 181 -13.74 19.68 2.46
N ASP A 182 -12.53 20.21 2.32
CA ASP A 182 -12.10 21.46 2.92
C ASP A 182 -12.55 22.72 2.11
N MET A 183 -13.07 22.54 0.89
CA MET A 183 -13.59 23.65 0.09
C MET A 183 -14.92 24.15 0.67
N SER A 184 -15.00 25.47 0.95
CA SER A 184 -16.20 26.10 1.54
C SER A 184 -17.26 26.50 0.50
N ASP A 185 -16.85 26.68 -0.76
CA ASP A 185 -17.69 27.05 -1.89
C ASP A 185 -17.12 26.43 -3.16
N ILE A 186 -17.96 25.77 -3.94
CA ILE A 186 -17.59 25.07 -5.18
C ILE A 186 -18.58 25.50 -6.27
N ALA A 187 -18.11 26.34 -7.18
CA ALA A 187 -18.91 26.76 -8.32
C ALA A 187 -19.19 25.59 -9.28
N GLU A 188 -20.25 25.67 -10.08
CA GLU A 188 -20.65 24.60 -11.00
C GLU A 188 -19.52 24.18 -11.96
N GLU A 189 -18.75 25.15 -12.49
CA GLU A 189 -17.64 24.84 -13.39
C GLU A 189 -16.45 24.21 -12.64
N GLU A 190 -16.21 24.59 -11.37
CA GLU A 190 -15.21 23.96 -10.53
C GLU A 190 -15.62 22.52 -10.21
N SER A 191 -16.88 22.30 -9.88
CA SER A 191 -17.43 20.96 -9.62
C SER A 191 -17.23 20.00 -10.81
N LYS A 192 -17.52 20.44 -12.03
CA LYS A 192 -17.26 19.68 -13.26
C LYS A 192 -15.78 19.38 -13.44
N ARG A 193 -14.93 20.33 -13.08
CA ARG A 193 -13.47 20.17 -13.17
C ARG A 193 -12.95 19.18 -12.16
N LEU A 194 -13.41 19.28 -10.91
CA LEU A 194 -13.08 18.32 -9.85
C LEU A 194 -13.54 16.90 -10.20
N ARG A 195 -14.73 16.76 -10.78
CA ARG A 195 -15.21 15.48 -11.30
C ARG A 195 -14.25 14.90 -12.34
N HIS A 196 -13.81 15.71 -13.28
CA HIS A 196 -12.83 15.28 -14.29
C HIS A 196 -11.53 14.79 -13.66
N PHE A 197 -11.02 15.45 -12.62
CA PHE A 197 -9.84 15.00 -11.88
C PHE A 197 -10.07 13.65 -11.18
N CYS A 198 -11.25 13.47 -10.61
CA CYS A 198 -11.64 12.19 -10.03
C CYS A 198 -11.67 11.07 -11.10
N ASP A 199 -12.22 11.34 -12.29
CA ASP A 199 -12.26 10.38 -13.38
C ASP A 199 -10.85 9.99 -13.88
N GLU A 200 -9.90 10.94 -13.94
CA GLU A 200 -8.51 10.64 -14.28
C GLU A 200 -7.84 9.71 -13.26
N LEU A 201 -8.05 9.94 -11.97
CA LEU A 201 -7.54 9.07 -10.92
C LEU A 201 -8.24 7.69 -10.92
N ALA A 202 -9.54 7.65 -11.22
CA ALA A 202 -10.32 6.41 -11.27
C ALA A 202 -9.82 5.45 -12.36
N LYS A 203 -9.19 5.94 -13.43
CA LYS A 203 -8.55 5.10 -14.46
C LYS A 203 -7.44 4.19 -13.91
N LEU A 204 -6.88 4.52 -12.74
CA LEU A 204 -5.91 3.65 -12.07
C LEU A 204 -6.51 2.34 -11.57
N SER A 205 -7.84 2.20 -11.50
CA SER A 205 -8.51 0.92 -11.23
C SER A 205 -8.09 -0.18 -12.19
N GLY A 206 -7.76 0.18 -13.45
CA GLY A 206 -7.23 -0.76 -14.43
C GLY A 206 -5.95 -1.48 -14.02
N LEU A 207 -5.21 -0.99 -13.01
CA LEU A 207 -4.05 -1.67 -12.45
C LEU A 207 -4.41 -2.86 -11.54
N PHE A 208 -5.68 -2.97 -11.11
CA PHE A 208 -6.18 -3.96 -10.15
C PHE A 208 -7.08 -5.01 -10.78
N VAL A 209 -7.12 -5.08 -12.10
CA VAL A 209 -7.90 -6.09 -12.82
C VAL A 209 -7.15 -7.42 -12.77
N ALA A 210 -7.84 -8.49 -12.34
CA ALA A 210 -7.28 -9.83 -12.34
C ALA A 210 -7.07 -10.36 -13.78
N ASP A 211 -5.98 -11.12 -13.98
CA ASP A 211 -5.58 -11.64 -15.29
C ASP A 211 -6.71 -12.47 -15.95
N GLU A 212 -6.99 -12.22 -17.22
CA GLU A 212 -8.11 -12.77 -18.03
C GLU A 212 -8.16 -14.31 -18.13
N ARG A 213 -7.18 -15.02 -17.58
CA ARG A 213 -7.11 -16.49 -17.61
C ARG A 213 -8.22 -17.20 -16.82
N ALA A 214 -9.04 -16.47 -16.05
CA ALA A 214 -10.09 -17.01 -15.18
C ALA A 214 -11.53 -16.66 -15.62
N GLY A 215 -11.74 -16.10 -16.81
CA GLY A 215 -13.07 -15.95 -17.43
C GLY A 215 -13.75 -14.60 -17.27
N GLU A 216 -13.81 -13.97 -16.11
CA GLU A 216 -14.34 -12.62 -15.93
C GLU A 216 -13.27 -11.73 -15.29
N ALA A 217 -12.96 -10.62 -15.97
CA ALA A 217 -12.05 -9.60 -15.44
C ALA A 217 -12.69 -8.98 -14.17
N LYS A 218 -12.23 -9.38 -13.00
CA LYS A 218 -12.74 -8.87 -11.72
C LYS A 218 -11.93 -7.66 -11.28
N ASP A 219 -12.60 -6.54 -11.10
CA ASP A 219 -12.02 -5.36 -10.47
C ASP A 219 -11.80 -5.63 -8.96
N MET A 220 -10.54 -5.55 -8.54
CA MET A 220 -10.14 -5.75 -7.15
C MET A 220 -9.70 -4.44 -6.47
N THR A 221 -9.97 -3.29 -7.06
CA THR A 221 -9.54 -1.99 -6.57
C THR A 221 -9.97 -1.76 -5.13
N SER A 222 -11.24 -2.01 -4.80
CA SER A 222 -11.78 -1.84 -3.45
C SER A 222 -11.16 -2.77 -2.39
N ILE A 223 -10.62 -3.91 -2.81
CA ILE A 223 -9.95 -4.86 -1.90
C ILE A 223 -8.61 -4.29 -1.42
N TYR A 224 -7.89 -3.58 -2.31
CA TYR A 224 -6.55 -3.06 -2.02
C TYR A 224 -6.54 -1.57 -1.67
N THR A 225 -7.64 -0.84 -1.95
CA THR A 225 -7.78 0.60 -1.74
C THR A 225 -8.98 0.88 -0.83
N PRO A 226 -8.78 0.97 0.51
CA PRO A 226 -9.87 1.02 1.49
C PRO A 226 -10.84 2.20 1.33
N ASN A 227 -10.35 3.33 0.82
CA ASN A 227 -11.17 4.55 0.62
C ASN A 227 -11.76 4.66 -0.80
N TRP A 228 -11.76 3.57 -1.58
CA TRP A 228 -12.23 3.56 -2.96
C TRP A 228 -13.70 3.97 -3.09
N PHE A 229 -14.58 3.40 -2.31
CA PHE A 229 -16.00 3.71 -2.37
C PHE A 229 -16.31 5.13 -1.87
N LYS A 230 -15.63 5.60 -0.81
CA LYS A 230 -15.76 7.01 -0.37
C LYS A 230 -15.40 7.97 -1.50
N PHE A 231 -14.30 7.69 -2.22
CA PHE A 231 -13.86 8.47 -3.36
C PHE A 231 -14.87 8.44 -4.53
N GLN A 232 -15.43 7.26 -4.84
CA GLN A 232 -16.45 7.15 -5.88
C GLN A 232 -17.70 7.98 -5.54
N TYR A 233 -18.18 7.91 -4.29
CA TYR A 233 -19.30 8.73 -3.85
C TYR A 233 -18.98 10.23 -3.88
N LEU A 234 -17.78 10.64 -3.48
CA LEU A 234 -17.36 12.03 -3.65
C LEU A 234 -17.45 12.47 -5.12
N SER A 235 -16.91 11.66 -6.01
CA SER A 235 -16.95 11.92 -7.46
C SER A 235 -18.38 12.01 -8.00
N GLU A 236 -19.30 11.16 -7.54
CA GLU A 236 -20.72 11.22 -7.92
C GLU A 236 -21.43 12.45 -7.34
N ILE A 237 -21.17 12.82 -6.09
CA ILE A 237 -21.76 13.99 -5.43
C ILE A 237 -21.44 15.28 -6.20
N LEU A 238 -20.23 15.41 -6.75
CA LEU A 238 -19.82 16.60 -7.51
C LEU A 238 -20.71 16.90 -8.73
N GLU A 239 -21.34 15.90 -9.34
CA GLU A 239 -22.23 16.09 -10.50
C GLU A 239 -23.72 15.85 -10.16
N SER A 240 -24.01 15.48 -8.92
CA SER A 240 -25.37 15.08 -8.52
C SER A 240 -26.23 16.25 -8.14
N SER A 241 -27.53 16.12 -8.41
CA SER A 241 -28.52 17.04 -7.82
C SER A 241 -28.67 16.80 -6.31
N LEU A 242 -29.21 17.77 -5.61
CA LEU A 242 -29.52 17.64 -4.19
C LEU A 242 -30.49 16.48 -3.88
N ALA A 243 -31.36 16.13 -4.82
CA ALA A 243 -32.28 15.00 -4.69
C ALA A 243 -31.54 13.67 -4.80
N ASP A 244 -30.55 13.57 -5.72
CA ASP A 244 -29.74 12.37 -5.90
C ASP A 244 -28.83 12.13 -4.69
N ILE A 245 -28.20 13.17 -4.14
CA ILE A 245 -27.37 13.05 -2.92
C ILE A 245 -28.23 12.55 -1.74
N LYS A 246 -29.45 13.08 -1.60
CA LYS A 246 -30.38 12.62 -0.60
C LYS A 246 -30.76 11.13 -0.82
N TYR A 247 -31.00 10.73 -2.06
CA TYR A 247 -31.30 9.34 -2.42
C TYR A 247 -30.13 8.41 -2.08
N PHE A 248 -28.90 8.79 -2.43
CA PHE A 248 -27.69 8.02 -2.07
C PHE A 248 -27.52 7.86 -0.56
N TRP A 249 -27.94 8.87 0.20
CA TRP A 249 -27.89 8.82 1.66
C TRP A 249 -28.98 7.94 2.27
N THR A 250 -30.23 8.02 1.79
CA THR A 250 -31.37 7.32 2.39
C THR A 250 -31.50 5.89 1.90
N GLU A 251 -31.42 5.68 0.60
CA GLU A 251 -31.67 4.39 -0.07
C GLU A 251 -30.36 3.70 -0.53
N GLY A 252 -29.29 4.47 -0.74
CA GLY A 252 -28.00 3.96 -1.14
C GLY A 252 -27.09 3.64 0.06
N GLU A 253 -25.82 3.42 -0.27
CA GLU A 253 -24.77 3.01 0.67
C GLU A 253 -23.86 4.18 1.11
N LEU A 254 -24.15 5.42 0.70
CA LEU A 254 -23.34 6.60 1.02
C LEU A 254 -23.07 6.75 2.53
N LYS A 255 -24.05 6.44 3.35
CA LYS A 255 -23.95 6.46 4.83
C LYS A 255 -22.97 5.43 5.42
N LEU A 256 -22.52 4.43 4.63
CA LEU A 256 -21.52 3.47 5.05
C LEU A 256 -20.10 4.02 4.84
N GLU A 257 -19.96 4.91 3.87
CA GLU A 257 -18.66 5.42 3.40
C GLU A 257 -18.34 6.83 3.92
N MET A 258 -19.37 7.66 4.14
CA MET A 258 -19.21 9.06 4.58
C MET A 258 -20.02 9.34 5.85
N LYS A 259 -19.49 10.26 6.67
CA LYS A 259 -20.20 10.78 7.83
C LYS A 259 -21.24 11.82 7.39
N ALA A 260 -22.32 11.95 8.17
CA ALA A 260 -23.38 12.92 7.86
C ALA A 260 -22.86 14.36 7.73
N GLU A 261 -21.92 14.78 8.58
CA GLU A 261 -21.37 16.14 8.51
C GLU A 261 -20.49 16.34 7.28
N GLU A 262 -19.75 15.32 6.82
CA GLU A 262 -18.97 15.39 5.57
C GLU A 262 -19.91 15.65 4.37
N VAL A 263 -21.02 14.91 4.27
CA VAL A 263 -22.04 15.11 3.22
C VAL A 263 -22.74 16.45 3.36
N VAL A 264 -23.02 16.88 4.58
CA VAL A 264 -23.62 18.21 4.84
C VAL A 264 -22.72 19.35 4.43
N ASP A 265 -21.42 19.23 4.68
CA ASP A 265 -20.47 20.28 4.30
C ASP A 265 -20.27 20.34 2.78
N LEU A 266 -20.22 19.20 2.09
CA LEU A 266 -20.26 19.15 0.62
C LEU A 266 -21.55 19.78 0.04
N ILE A 267 -22.72 19.48 0.63
CA ILE A 267 -23.98 20.12 0.20
C ILE A 267 -23.92 21.64 0.38
N LYS A 268 -23.31 22.12 1.47
CA LYS A 268 -23.15 23.59 1.68
C LYS A 268 -22.19 24.20 0.68
N ALA A 269 -21.14 23.51 0.31
CA ALA A 269 -20.17 24.00 -0.67
C ALA A 269 -20.74 24.03 -2.10
N LEU A 270 -21.53 23.02 -2.48
CA LEU A 270 -22.05 22.85 -3.84
C LEU A 270 -23.33 23.62 -4.15
N PHE A 271 -24.16 23.89 -3.14
CA PHE A 271 -25.50 24.43 -3.38
C PHE A 271 -25.73 25.75 -2.63
N ALA A 272 -26.27 26.75 -3.29
CA ALA A 272 -26.67 28.00 -2.71
C ALA A 272 -27.73 27.79 -1.59
N GLU A 273 -27.78 28.74 -0.65
CA GLU A 273 -28.75 28.70 0.45
C GLU A 273 -30.19 28.70 -0.08
N SER A 274 -30.95 27.68 0.31
CA SER A 274 -32.34 27.51 -0.11
C SER A 274 -33.12 26.68 0.93
N GLU A 275 -34.46 26.73 0.85
CA GLU A 275 -35.30 25.89 1.70
C GLU A 275 -35.10 24.39 1.39
N HIS A 276 -34.88 24.04 0.12
CA HIS A 276 -34.60 22.66 -0.29
C HIS A 276 -33.29 22.16 0.30
N ARG A 277 -32.22 22.98 0.30
CA ARG A 277 -30.94 22.65 0.93
C ARG A 277 -31.12 22.42 2.44
N ARG A 278 -31.83 23.31 3.15
CA ARG A 278 -32.09 23.15 4.59
C ARG A 278 -32.84 21.88 4.91
N LYS A 279 -33.87 21.53 4.11
CA LYS A 279 -34.64 20.30 4.27
C LYS A 279 -33.77 19.06 4.07
N ALA A 280 -32.95 19.01 3.02
CA ALA A 280 -32.05 17.90 2.76
C ALA A 280 -31.05 17.71 3.90
N ILE A 281 -30.38 18.77 4.36
CA ILE A 281 -29.45 18.74 5.49
C ILE A 281 -30.14 18.23 6.77
N SER A 282 -31.35 18.72 7.07
CA SER A 282 -32.10 18.29 8.25
C SER A 282 -32.43 16.80 8.19
N GLU A 283 -32.77 16.28 7.02
CA GLU A 283 -33.10 14.87 6.84
C GLU A 283 -31.86 13.96 6.97
N ILE A 284 -30.72 14.36 6.38
CA ILE A 284 -29.44 13.65 6.50
C ILE A 284 -29.04 13.54 7.98
N ARG A 285 -29.09 14.66 8.73
CA ARG A 285 -28.77 14.68 10.16
C ARG A 285 -29.71 13.83 10.99
N ARG A 286 -31.03 13.89 10.72
CA ARG A 286 -32.04 13.11 11.44
C ARG A 286 -31.80 11.59 11.26
N THR A 287 -31.48 11.15 10.08
CA THR A 287 -31.23 9.73 9.77
C THR A 287 -29.86 9.21 10.23
N SER A 288 -28.95 10.10 10.61
CA SER A 288 -27.65 9.72 11.19
C SER A 288 -27.70 9.44 12.71
N ILE A 289 -28.67 10.04 13.44
CA ILE A 289 -28.79 9.94 14.91
C ILE A 289 -29.39 8.59 15.36
N GLY A 290 -29.89 7.79 14.44
CA GLY A 290 -30.56 6.51 14.73
C GLY A 290 -29.63 5.29 14.86
N ARG A 291 -28.30 5.48 15.05
CA ARG A 291 -27.33 4.40 15.26
C ARG A 291 -26.62 4.49 16.59
#